data_1133d4025523b11f84a58541c4aca866
#
_entry.id   1133d4025523b11f84a58541c4aca866
#
_cell.length_a   1.000
_cell.length_b   1.000
_cell.length_c   1.000
_cell.angle_alpha   90.00
_cell.angle_beta   90.00
_cell.angle_gamma   90.00
#
_symmetry.space_group_name_H-M   'P 1'
#
loop_
_entity.id
_entity.type
_entity.pdbx_description
1 polymer ?
#
loop_
_entity_poly.entity_id
_entity_poly.type
_entity_poly.pdbx_seq_one_letter_code
_entity_poly.pdbx_strand_id
1 'polypeptide(L)'
;MAVGSIRRRCVRGLRRSSLGWTRPLRPGETVPVLIVQLSDVHVGGGRYREELLRAAIEEINSAAPDLVVVAGDLTDEGYPDQYPLAKEELSALACPLIVRVPGNHDARNVGYLHFEDTFGARDSRLRLELDRLKIALVAVDSSKPDLDEGEIGREHYGWIEEGFAGEADLRVFVCHHHLVPVPGTGRERNQVLDAGDVLSLLRQCEVDLVLSGHRHVPYVWPIAGMLLVHSGTVSTLRTRGFPNPAYNLIRVEAGRLSVELCVPRGGRQSLGDYPRDWPPELSARHADPFVRAQRGVSLAEDETTTTPGVTQAET
;
A
#
# COMPACT_ATOMS: atom_id res chain seq x y z
N MET A 1 -18.97 -13.82 5.52
CA MET A 1 -18.32 -12.70 4.82
C MET A 1 -17.88 -13.20 3.46
N ALA A 2 -18.36 -12.57 2.39
CA ALA A 2 -18.32 -13.16 1.06
C ALA A 2 -16.97 -12.85 0.36
N VAL A 3 -16.27 -13.90 -0.05
CA VAL A 3 -15.15 -13.79 -0.99
C VAL A 3 -15.77 -13.58 -2.36
N GLY A 4 -15.83 -12.33 -2.82
CA GLY A 4 -16.34 -11.98 -4.14
C GLY A 4 -15.28 -12.23 -5.20
N SER A 5 -15.42 -13.26 -6.02
CA SER A 5 -14.64 -13.42 -7.25
C SER A 5 -15.31 -12.65 -8.37
N ILE A 6 -14.72 -11.54 -8.81
CA ILE A 6 -15.21 -10.76 -9.95
C ILE A 6 -14.46 -11.21 -11.21
N ARG A 7 -15.13 -12.02 -12.04
CA ARG A 7 -14.65 -12.32 -13.40
C ARG A 7 -15.31 -11.35 -14.39
N ARG A 8 -14.52 -10.51 -15.04
CA ARG A 8 -15.01 -9.72 -16.19
C ARG A 8 -14.41 -10.28 -17.48
N ARG A 9 -15.30 -10.69 -18.41
CA ARG A 9 -14.92 -10.90 -19.81
C ARG A 9 -14.66 -9.54 -20.45
N CYS A 10 -13.44 -9.34 -20.93
CA CYS A 10 -13.07 -8.19 -21.72
C CYS A 10 -13.89 -8.19 -23.03
N VAL A 11 -14.65 -7.12 -23.24
CA VAL A 11 -15.32 -6.89 -24.53
C VAL A 11 -14.24 -6.49 -25.52
N ARG A 12 -13.92 -7.36 -26.46
CA ARG A 12 -13.03 -7.07 -27.59
C ARG A 12 -13.60 -5.89 -28.36
N GLY A 13 -12.84 -4.80 -28.49
CA GLY A 13 -13.09 -3.82 -29.54
C GLY A 13 -13.07 -2.34 -29.21
N LEU A 14 -12.75 -1.89 -27.98
CA LEU A 14 -12.60 -0.47 -27.73
C LEU A 14 -11.13 -0.09 -27.66
N ARG A 15 -10.68 0.64 -28.67
CA ARG A 15 -9.34 1.24 -28.75
C ARG A 15 -9.18 2.23 -27.59
N ARG A 16 -8.22 2.00 -26.69
CA ARG A 16 -7.76 3.01 -25.75
C ARG A 16 -7.00 4.09 -26.54
N SER A 17 -7.66 5.20 -26.80
CA SER A 17 -7.06 6.35 -27.46
C SER A 17 -7.06 7.54 -26.53
N SER A 18 -5.91 7.86 -25.94
CA SER A 18 -5.52 9.25 -25.68
C SER A 18 -4.13 9.45 -25.08
N LEU A 19 -3.33 8.41 -24.84
CA LEU A 19 -1.92 8.59 -24.46
C LEU A 19 -1.04 7.64 -25.28
N GLY A 20 -0.66 8.07 -26.49
CA GLY A 20 0.57 7.71 -27.20
C GLY A 20 0.94 6.25 -27.48
N TRP A 21 0.07 5.25 -27.31
CA TRP A 21 0.36 3.86 -27.60
C TRP A 21 -0.45 3.36 -28.79
N THR A 22 0.08 3.61 -29.99
CA THR A 22 -0.53 3.16 -31.26
C THR A 22 0.17 1.94 -31.86
N ARG A 23 1.02 1.25 -31.11
CA ARG A 23 1.65 0.03 -31.64
C ARG A 23 0.70 -1.18 -31.43
N PRO A 24 0.36 -1.92 -32.49
CA PRO A 24 -0.35 -3.18 -32.30
C PRO A 24 0.51 -4.14 -31.48
N LEU A 25 -0.14 -4.82 -30.50
CA LEU A 25 0.50 -5.83 -29.68
C LEU A 25 1.06 -6.95 -30.57
N ARG A 26 2.28 -7.37 -30.31
CA ARG A 26 2.85 -8.56 -30.96
C ARG A 26 2.14 -9.82 -30.44
N PRO A 27 2.07 -10.90 -31.23
CA PRO A 27 1.55 -12.18 -30.75
C PRO A 27 2.29 -12.59 -29.47
N GLY A 28 1.57 -12.75 -28.35
CA GLY A 28 2.15 -13.08 -27.05
C GLY A 28 2.41 -11.89 -26.11
N GLU A 29 2.33 -10.65 -26.59
CA GLU A 29 2.41 -9.45 -25.76
C GLU A 29 1.10 -9.28 -24.96
N THR A 30 1.18 -9.15 -23.65
CA THR A 30 0.05 -8.83 -22.77
C THR A 30 -0.09 -7.32 -22.63
N VAL A 31 -1.33 -6.83 -22.49
CA VAL A 31 -1.56 -5.44 -22.11
C VAL A 31 -1.12 -5.27 -20.66
N PRO A 32 -0.28 -4.26 -20.32
CA PRO A 32 0.09 -4.03 -18.94
C PRO A 32 -1.16 -3.68 -18.10
N VAL A 33 -1.26 -4.25 -16.90
CA VAL A 33 -2.24 -3.81 -15.91
C VAL A 33 -1.79 -2.47 -15.34
N LEU A 34 -2.70 -1.52 -15.31
CA LEU A 34 -2.44 -0.17 -14.84
C LEU A 34 -3.07 0.04 -13.46
N ILE A 35 -2.22 0.21 -12.45
CA ILE A 35 -2.61 0.56 -11.09
C ILE A 35 -2.29 2.04 -10.85
N VAL A 36 -3.25 2.79 -10.33
CA VAL A 36 -3.00 4.14 -9.82
C VAL A 36 -3.05 4.11 -8.30
N GLN A 37 -2.07 4.71 -7.67
CA GLN A 37 -2.00 4.90 -6.22
C GLN A 37 -2.07 6.39 -5.93
N LEU A 38 -3.06 6.80 -5.14
CA LEU A 38 -3.14 8.13 -4.54
C LEU A 38 -3.34 7.99 -3.03
N SER A 39 -2.96 9.02 -2.27
CA SER A 39 -3.00 9.03 -0.81
C SER A 39 -3.07 10.46 -0.28
N ASP A 40 -3.37 10.58 1.01
CA ASP A 40 -3.23 11.84 1.74
C ASP A 40 -4.02 12.98 1.06
N VAL A 41 -5.32 12.75 0.86
CA VAL A 41 -6.26 13.69 0.20
C VAL A 41 -6.54 14.86 1.12
N HIS A 42 -6.80 14.60 2.43
CA HIS A 42 -7.05 15.59 3.48
C HIS A 42 -8.19 16.57 3.15
N VAL A 43 -9.32 16.04 2.68
CA VAL A 43 -10.52 16.86 2.44
C VAL A 43 -10.95 17.56 3.73
N GLY A 44 -11.26 18.85 3.62
CA GLY A 44 -11.63 19.70 4.76
C GLY A 44 -10.45 20.36 5.47
N GLY A 45 -9.21 20.00 5.12
CA GLY A 45 -8.02 20.60 5.71
C GLY A 45 -7.70 21.99 5.17
N GLY A 46 -7.10 22.87 6.01
CA GLY A 46 -6.75 24.23 5.63
C GLY A 46 -5.72 24.34 4.48
N ARG A 47 -5.00 23.24 4.19
CA ARG A 47 -4.05 23.16 3.08
C ARG A 47 -4.53 22.28 1.92
N TYR A 48 -5.74 21.76 2.02
CA TYR A 48 -6.39 21.04 0.93
C TYR A 48 -6.60 21.96 -0.29
N ARG A 49 -6.44 21.42 -1.47
CA ARG A 49 -6.62 22.09 -2.75
C ARG A 49 -7.47 21.21 -3.66
N GLU A 50 -8.76 21.52 -3.69
CA GLU A 50 -9.75 20.82 -4.50
C GLU A 50 -9.36 20.76 -5.97
N GLU A 51 -8.83 21.88 -6.50
CA GLU A 51 -8.39 21.98 -7.89
C GLU A 51 -7.27 21.02 -8.28
N LEU A 52 -6.44 20.60 -7.30
CA LEU A 52 -5.38 19.61 -7.53
C LEU A 52 -5.96 18.20 -7.53
N LEU A 53 -6.88 17.89 -6.60
CA LEU A 53 -7.56 16.62 -6.58
C LEU A 53 -8.37 16.39 -7.87
N ARG A 54 -9.15 17.39 -8.30
CA ARG A 54 -9.92 17.31 -9.54
C ARG A 54 -9.03 17.10 -10.76
N ALA A 55 -7.92 17.86 -10.85
CA ALA A 55 -6.96 17.68 -11.94
C ALA A 55 -6.35 16.27 -11.93
N ALA A 56 -5.97 15.74 -10.76
CA ALA A 56 -5.48 14.38 -10.64
C ALA A 56 -6.55 13.36 -11.10
N ILE A 57 -7.80 13.51 -10.67
CA ILE A 57 -8.91 12.63 -11.06
C ILE A 57 -9.15 12.67 -12.58
N GLU A 58 -9.13 13.85 -13.20
CA GLU A 58 -9.25 13.99 -14.67
C GLU A 58 -8.13 13.25 -15.40
N GLU A 59 -6.89 13.39 -14.94
CA GLU A 59 -5.72 12.70 -15.51
C GLU A 59 -5.79 11.19 -15.29
N ILE A 60 -6.22 10.74 -14.09
CA ILE A 60 -6.43 9.33 -13.75
C ILE A 60 -7.50 8.71 -14.64
N ASN A 61 -8.65 9.38 -14.77
CA ASN A 61 -9.74 8.92 -15.63
C ASN A 61 -9.31 8.82 -17.10
N SER A 62 -8.51 9.80 -17.58
CA SER A 62 -7.95 9.77 -18.92
C SER A 62 -6.96 8.62 -19.13
N ALA A 63 -6.24 8.22 -18.11
CA ALA A 63 -5.35 7.06 -18.14
C ALA A 63 -6.10 5.73 -18.15
N ALA A 64 -7.39 5.71 -17.76
CA ALA A 64 -8.27 4.56 -17.69
C ALA A 64 -7.63 3.36 -16.94
N PRO A 65 -7.29 3.50 -15.64
CA PRO A 65 -6.65 2.45 -14.86
C PRO A 65 -7.56 1.24 -14.66
N ASP A 66 -6.95 0.08 -14.44
CA ASP A 66 -7.65 -1.15 -14.11
C ASP A 66 -7.99 -1.22 -12.61
N LEU A 67 -7.15 -0.59 -11.78
CA LEU A 67 -7.29 -0.49 -10.33
C LEU A 67 -6.84 0.89 -9.86
N VAL A 68 -7.62 1.49 -8.96
CA VAL A 68 -7.21 2.65 -8.17
C VAL A 68 -7.09 2.25 -6.70
N VAL A 69 -5.99 2.62 -6.06
CA VAL A 69 -5.76 2.46 -4.63
C VAL A 69 -5.69 3.83 -3.99
N VAL A 70 -6.55 4.08 -2.99
CA VAL A 70 -6.52 5.27 -2.13
C VAL A 70 -5.95 4.84 -0.78
N ALA A 71 -4.68 5.18 -0.54
CA ALA A 71 -3.90 4.66 0.57
C ALA A 71 -4.01 5.54 1.84
N GLY A 72 -5.22 5.94 2.21
CA GLY A 72 -5.54 6.59 3.49
C GLY A 72 -5.47 8.11 3.49
N ASP A 73 -5.84 8.68 4.64
CA ASP A 73 -5.97 10.11 4.91
C ASP A 73 -6.89 10.82 3.89
N LEU A 74 -8.12 10.30 3.78
CA LEU A 74 -9.15 10.84 2.91
C LEU A 74 -9.68 12.17 3.45
N THR A 75 -9.80 12.26 4.78
CA THR A 75 -10.23 13.42 5.55
C THR A 75 -9.06 14.04 6.32
N ASP A 76 -9.17 15.29 6.79
CA ASP A 76 -8.09 15.96 7.54
C ASP A 76 -8.17 15.68 9.05
N GLU A 77 -9.38 15.51 9.63
CA GLU A 77 -9.57 15.33 11.06
C GLU A 77 -10.58 14.23 11.43
N GLY A 78 -11.09 13.46 10.46
CA GLY A 78 -12.07 12.40 10.72
C GLY A 78 -13.44 12.89 11.16
N TYR A 79 -13.76 14.18 11.00
CA TYR A 79 -15.07 14.72 11.39
C TYR A 79 -16.19 14.22 10.46
N PRO A 80 -17.40 14.03 10.99
CA PRO A 80 -18.53 13.46 10.25
C PRO A 80 -18.93 14.26 9.01
N ASP A 81 -18.70 15.56 8.97
CA ASP A 81 -18.98 16.44 7.84
C ASP A 81 -17.93 16.35 6.72
N GLN A 82 -16.72 15.86 7.02
CA GLN A 82 -15.65 15.68 6.03
C GLN A 82 -15.88 14.45 5.15
N TYR A 83 -16.50 13.39 5.66
CA TYR A 83 -16.71 12.13 4.93
C TYR A 83 -17.65 12.26 3.73
N PRO A 84 -18.81 12.96 3.81
CA PRO A 84 -19.62 13.22 2.64
C PRO A 84 -18.87 13.98 1.54
N LEU A 85 -18.06 14.97 1.90
CA LEU A 85 -17.24 15.73 0.96
C LEU A 85 -16.17 14.84 0.29
N ALA A 86 -15.46 14.04 1.09
CA ALA A 86 -14.46 13.09 0.56
C ALA A 86 -15.12 12.06 -0.38
N LYS A 87 -16.33 11.60 -0.05
CA LYS A 87 -17.10 10.69 -0.91
C LYS A 87 -17.50 11.34 -2.23
N GLU A 88 -17.98 12.58 -2.18
CA GLU A 88 -18.37 13.35 -3.37
C GLU A 88 -17.17 13.51 -4.31
N GLU A 89 -16.05 14.02 -3.82
CA GLU A 89 -14.84 14.24 -4.62
C GLU A 89 -14.30 12.93 -5.21
N LEU A 90 -14.17 11.88 -4.41
CA LEU A 90 -13.65 10.59 -4.87
C LEU A 90 -14.64 9.81 -5.76
N SER A 91 -15.93 10.18 -5.76
CA SER A 91 -16.93 9.57 -6.65
C SER A 91 -16.69 9.89 -8.12
N ALA A 92 -15.94 10.96 -8.40
CA ALA A 92 -15.56 11.34 -9.76
C ALA A 92 -14.49 10.41 -10.39
N LEU A 93 -13.89 9.51 -9.62
CA LEU A 93 -12.97 8.48 -10.15
C LEU A 93 -13.74 7.45 -11.00
N ALA A 94 -13.47 7.42 -12.30
CA ALA A 94 -14.10 6.51 -13.26
C ALA A 94 -13.27 5.22 -13.42
N CYS A 95 -13.04 4.51 -12.33
CA CYS A 95 -12.35 3.22 -12.34
C CYS A 95 -13.30 2.09 -11.92
N PRO A 96 -13.26 0.92 -12.60
CA PRO A 96 -14.14 -0.20 -12.27
C PRO A 96 -13.86 -0.81 -10.89
N LEU A 97 -12.65 -0.60 -10.37
CA LEU A 97 -12.21 -1.12 -9.09
C LEU A 97 -11.43 -0.06 -8.33
N ILE A 98 -11.94 0.30 -7.16
CA ILE A 98 -11.30 1.26 -6.26
C ILE A 98 -11.18 0.61 -4.88
N VAL A 99 -9.96 0.48 -4.39
CA VAL A 99 -9.63 0.01 -3.04
C VAL A 99 -9.29 1.21 -2.17
N ARG A 100 -9.81 1.25 -0.95
CA ARG A 100 -9.54 2.31 0.02
C ARG A 100 -9.18 1.69 1.35
N VAL A 101 -8.24 2.30 2.04
CA VAL A 101 -7.96 2.07 3.46
C VAL A 101 -8.04 3.40 4.20
N PRO A 102 -8.39 3.43 5.48
CA PRO A 102 -8.28 4.65 6.26
C PRO A 102 -6.81 4.95 6.58
N GLY A 103 -6.53 6.23 6.86
CA GLY A 103 -5.28 6.67 7.47
C GLY A 103 -5.47 7.13 8.91
N ASN A 104 -4.40 7.62 9.55
CA ASN A 104 -4.48 8.10 10.93
C ASN A 104 -5.38 9.33 11.07
N HIS A 105 -5.45 10.19 10.06
CA HIS A 105 -6.38 11.32 10.06
C HIS A 105 -7.84 10.88 9.97
N ASP A 106 -8.13 9.82 9.21
CA ASP A 106 -9.47 9.24 9.14
C ASP A 106 -9.88 8.54 10.44
N ALA A 107 -8.94 8.15 11.30
CA ALA A 107 -9.23 7.48 12.56
C ALA A 107 -9.39 8.44 13.75
N ARG A 108 -9.14 9.74 13.56
CA ARG A 108 -9.34 10.76 14.58
C ARG A 108 -10.83 10.98 14.89
N ASN A 109 -11.10 11.44 16.11
CA ASN A 109 -12.47 11.86 16.50
C ASN A 109 -13.53 10.81 16.19
N VAL A 110 -13.25 9.51 16.46
CA VAL A 110 -14.06 8.34 16.10
C VAL A 110 -14.36 8.20 14.60
N GLY A 111 -13.57 8.85 13.78
CA GLY A 111 -13.73 8.88 12.33
C GLY A 111 -13.70 7.51 11.66
N TYR A 112 -13.04 6.51 12.25
CA TYR A 112 -13.06 5.13 11.75
C TYR A 112 -14.49 4.56 11.61
N LEU A 113 -15.45 4.97 12.45
CA LEU A 113 -16.86 4.61 12.30
C LEU A 113 -17.49 5.31 11.10
N HIS A 114 -17.18 6.61 10.91
CA HIS A 114 -17.66 7.37 9.78
C HIS A 114 -17.05 6.87 8.45
N PHE A 115 -15.81 6.38 8.50
CA PHE A 115 -15.20 5.71 7.35
C PHE A 115 -16.00 4.46 6.96
N GLU A 116 -16.33 3.60 7.92
CA GLU A 116 -17.11 2.38 7.69
C GLU A 116 -18.50 2.68 7.12
N ASP A 117 -19.19 3.67 7.68
CA ASP A 117 -20.50 4.12 7.21
C ASP A 117 -20.47 4.69 5.79
N THR A 118 -19.35 5.32 5.40
CA THR A 118 -19.24 6.04 4.13
C THR A 118 -18.68 5.18 3.01
N PHE A 119 -17.63 4.40 3.30
CA PHE A 119 -16.82 3.67 2.32
C PHE A 119 -16.87 2.15 2.50
N GLY A 120 -17.43 1.65 3.60
CA GLY A 120 -17.50 0.23 3.94
C GLY A 120 -16.32 -0.24 4.78
N ALA A 121 -16.07 -1.54 4.76
CA ALA A 121 -15.05 -2.18 5.59
C ALA A 121 -13.66 -1.54 5.39
N ARG A 122 -12.93 -1.36 6.50
CA ARG A 122 -11.58 -0.80 6.54
C ARG A 122 -10.53 -1.77 5.98
N ASP A 123 -10.80 -3.07 6.12
CA ASP A 123 -9.98 -4.14 5.60
C ASP A 123 -10.64 -4.84 4.41
N SER A 124 -9.85 -5.26 3.45
CA SER A 124 -10.38 -5.99 2.31
C SER A 124 -9.38 -6.99 1.72
N ARG A 125 -9.91 -8.12 1.22
CA ARG A 125 -9.17 -9.12 0.46
C ARG A 125 -9.85 -9.32 -0.87
N LEU A 126 -9.10 -9.19 -1.96
CA LEU A 126 -9.63 -9.28 -3.31
C LEU A 126 -8.84 -10.29 -4.13
N ARG A 127 -9.56 -11.06 -4.96
CA ARG A 127 -9.00 -11.89 -6.01
C ARG A 127 -9.51 -11.38 -7.35
N LEU A 128 -8.59 -10.96 -8.19
CA LEU A 128 -8.88 -10.31 -9.45
C LEU A 128 -8.22 -11.06 -10.59
N GLU A 129 -8.86 -11.04 -11.75
CA GLU A 129 -8.26 -11.51 -13.00
C GLU A 129 -8.38 -10.36 -14.01
N LEU A 130 -7.26 -9.71 -14.28
CA LEU A 130 -7.14 -8.57 -15.20
C LEU A 130 -6.19 -8.94 -16.34
N ASP A 131 -6.71 -8.97 -17.57
CA ASP A 131 -5.93 -9.29 -18.78
C ASP A 131 -4.99 -10.50 -18.64
N ARG A 132 -5.50 -11.59 -18.03
CA ARG A 132 -4.82 -12.85 -17.70
C ARG A 132 -3.84 -12.78 -16.50
N LEU A 133 -3.73 -11.66 -15.83
CA LEU A 133 -2.97 -11.54 -14.59
C LEU A 133 -3.89 -11.83 -13.40
N LYS A 134 -3.57 -12.86 -12.63
CA LYS A 134 -4.26 -13.17 -11.36
C LYS A 134 -3.64 -12.32 -10.26
N ILE A 135 -4.41 -11.44 -9.66
CA ILE A 135 -3.96 -10.54 -8.60
C ILE A 135 -4.61 -10.95 -7.28
N ALA A 136 -3.79 -11.14 -6.26
CA ALA A 136 -4.22 -11.19 -4.88
C ALA A 136 -3.91 -9.84 -4.22
N LEU A 137 -4.94 -9.16 -3.73
CA LEU A 137 -4.78 -7.89 -3.05
C LEU A 137 -5.32 -8.00 -1.63
N VAL A 138 -4.52 -7.57 -0.66
CA VAL A 138 -4.89 -7.45 0.75
C VAL A 138 -4.67 -6.01 1.16
N ALA A 139 -5.72 -5.36 1.63
CA ALA A 139 -5.69 -4.00 2.12
C ALA A 139 -6.10 -4.01 3.60
N VAL A 140 -5.30 -3.38 4.46
CA VAL A 140 -5.45 -3.42 5.92
C VAL A 140 -5.42 -2.01 6.49
N ASP A 141 -6.33 -1.76 7.41
CA ASP A 141 -6.30 -0.58 8.25
C ASP A 141 -5.10 -0.65 9.21
N SER A 142 -4.16 0.25 9.04
CA SER A 142 -3.02 0.40 9.94
C SER A 142 -3.19 1.53 10.95
N SER A 143 -4.33 2.21 10.94
CA SER A 143 -4.58 3.35 11.83
C SER A 143 -4.99 2.89 13.23
N LYS A 144 -4.72 3.75 14.21
CA LYS A 144 -5.21 3.61 15.58
C LYS A 144 -5.99 4.87 15.95
N PRO A 145 -7.09 4.74 16.70
CA PRO A 145 -7.88 5.90 17.10
C PRO A 145 -7.04 6.97 17.78
N ASP A 146 -7.08 8.19 17.24
CA ASP A 146 -6.41 9.39 17.78
C ASP A 146 -4.88 9.29 17.91
N LEU A 147 -4.23 8.34 17.21
CA LEU A 147 -2.77 8.20 17.18
C LEU A 147 -2.24 8.47 15.77
N ASP A 148 -1.03 9.03 15.70
CA ASP A 148 -0.30 9.23 14.44
C ASP A 148 0.54 8.00 14.04
N GLU A 149 0.76 7.08 14.98
CA GLU A 149 1.46 5.82 14.77
C GLU A 149 0.52 4.76 14.20
N GLY A 150 1.05 3.90 13.34
CA GLY A 150 0.33 2.77 12.77
C GLY A 150 0.68 1.44 13.43
N GLU A 151 -0.21 0.46 13.32
CA GLU A 151 0.03 -0.92 13.70
C GLU A 151 -0.88 -1.83 12.87
N ILE A 152 -0.35 -2.93 12.35
CA ILE A 152 -1.18 -3.95 11.70
C ILE A 152 -1.81 -4.86 12.77
N GLY A 153 -1.02 -5.27 13.77
CA GLY A 153 -1.44 -6.15 14.85
C GLY A 153 -1.39 -7.63 14.48
N ARG A 154 -0.91 -8.44 15.40
CA ARG A 154 -0.72 -9.89 15.19
C ARG A 154 -2.01 -10.63 14.92
N GLU A 155 -3.13 -10.11 15.38
CA GLU A 155 -4.47 -10.64 15.13
C GLU A 155 -4.85 -10.66 13.65
N HIS A 156 -4.25 -9.79 12.84
CA HIS A 156 -4.47 -9.72 11.39
C HIS A 156 -3.55 -10.65 10.58
N TYR A 157 -2.47 -11.18 11.16
CA TYR A 157 -1.46 -11.91 10.36
C TYR A 157 -2.04 -13.14 9.67
N GLY A 158 -2.77 -13.98 10.40
CA GLY A 158 -3.44 -15.15 9.79
C GLY A 158 -4.46 -14.76 8.71
N TRP A 159 -5.15 -13.64 8.91
CA TRP A 159 -6.08 -13.11 7.92
C TRP A 159 -5.34 -12.62 6.66
N ILE A 160 -4.17 -11.99 6.81
CA ILE A 160 -3.33 -11.57 5.69
C ILE A 160 -2.80 -12.79 4.91
N GLU A 161 -2.27 -13.80 5.61
CA GLU A 161 -1.80 -15.06 5.01
C GLU A 161 -2.88 -15.74 4.18
N GLU A 162 -4.09 -15.89 4.72
CA GLU A 162 -5.24 -16.41 4.00
C GLU A 162 -5.58 -15.60 2.74
N GLY A 163 -5.44 -14.27 2.83
CA GLY A 163 -5.65 -13.36 1.70
C GLY A 163 -4.68 -13.61 0.55
N PHE A 164 -3.45 -14.01 0.83
CA PHE A 164 -2.44 -14.30 -0.18
C PHE A 164 -2.33 -15.79 -0.54
N ALA A 165 -3.01 -16.69 0.19
CA ALA A 165 -2.94 -18.13 -0.07
C ALA A 165 -3.43 -18.50 -1.48
N GLY A 166 -2.80 -19.48 -2.12
CA GLY A 166 -3.14 -19.96 -3.48
C GLY A 166 -2.44 -19.19 -4.61
N GLU A 167 -2.78 -19.54 -5.85
CA GLU A 167 -2.12 -18.99 -7.05
C GLU A 167 -2.43 -17.51 -7.25
N ALA A 168 -1.40 -16.72 -7.48
CA ALA A 168 -1.48 -15.34 -7.95
C ALA A 168 -0.22 -15.01 -8.75
N ASP A 169 -0.40 -14.22 -9.81
CA ASP A 169 0.72 -13.69 -10.60
C ASP A 169 1.26 -12.39 -10.00
N LEU A 170 0.45 -11.69 -9.21
CA LEU A 170 0.83 -10.48 -8.50
C LEU A 170 0.15 -10.46 -7.12
N ARG A 171 0.94 -10.25 -6.07
CA ARG A 171 0.46 -10.04 -4.70
C ARG A 171 0.70 -8.62 -4.27
N VAL A 172 -0.38 -7.93 -3.91
CA VAL A 172 -0.37 -6.50 -3.56
C VAL A 172 -0.85 -6.33 -2.12
N PHE A 173 -0.05 -5.72 -1.28
CA PHE A 173 -0.41 -5.31 0.07
C PHE A 173 -0.63 -3.80 0.11
N VAL A 174 -1.68 -3.35 0.79
CA VAL A 174 -2.02 -1.94 0.95
C VAL A 174 -2.23 -1.61 2.42
N CYS A 175 -1.57 -0.58 2.90
CA CYS A 175 -1.84 0.04 4.20
C CYS A 175 -1.52 1.53 4.11
N HIS A 176 -1.96 2.33 5.07
CA HIS A 176 -1.65 3.76 5.06
C HIS A 176 -0.24 4.05 5.53
N HIS A 177 0.12 3.57 6.73
CA HIS A 177 1.43 3.83 7.32
C HIS A 177 2.54 3.05 6.61
N HIS A 178 3.71 3.65 6.53
CA HIS A 178 4.87 3.03 5.89
C HIS A 178 5.54 1.98 6.79
N LEU A 179 6.04 0.92 6.16
CA LEU A 179 6.78 -0.16 6.84
C LEU A 179 8.28 0.13 6.94
N VAL A 180 8.80 1.05 6.13
CA VAL A 180 10.21 1.41 6.04
C VAL A 180 10.34 2.93 6.03
N PRO A 181 11.30 3.52 6.76
CA PRO A 181 11.49 4.95 6.79
C PRO A 181 11.62 5.59 5.42
N VAL A 182 10.99 6.76 5.25
CA VAL A 182 11.07 7.54 4.01
C VAL A 182 12.17 8.60 4.17
N PRO A 183 13.24 8.57 3.37
CA PRO A 183 14.35 9.51 3.49
C PRO A 183 13.90 10.98 3.38
N GLY A 184 14.55 11.85 4.17
CA GLY A 184 14.27 13.29 4.16
C GLY A 184 13.04 13.72 4.95
N THR A 185 12.28 12.79 5.55
CA THR A 185 11.06 13.13 6.31
C THR A 185 11.28 13.36 7.80
N GLY A 186 12.53 13.33 8.25
CA GLY A 186 12.92 13.57 9.64
C GLY A 186 12.97 12.32 10.50
N ARG A 187 12.75 12.47 11.82
CA ARG A 187 12.73 11.32 12.73
C ARG A 187 11.52 10.45 12.46
N GLU A 188 11.76 9.15 12.29
CA GLU A 188 10.72 8.18 12.04
C GLU A 188 10.09 7.73 13.37
N ARG A 189 8.93 8.29 13.69
CA ARG A 189 8.14 7.92 14.87
C ARG A 189 6.80 7.30 14.50
N ASN A 190 6.31 7.63 13.32
CA ASN A 190 4.93 7.37 12.88
C ASN A 190 4.89 6.28 11.81
N GLN A 191 5.80 5.31 11.87
CA GLN A 191 5.76 4.10 11.06
C GLN A 191 4.85 3.05 11.72
N VAL A 192 4.62 1.95 11.05
CA VAL A 192 3.96 0.77 11.62
C VAL A 192 4.80 0.21 12.77
N LEU A 193 4.21 0.08 13.96
CA LEU A 193 4.92 -0.36 15.18
C LEU A 193 5.50 -1.77 15.04
N ASP A 194 4.76 -2.66 14.40
CA ASP A 194 5.14 -4.05 14.13
C ASP A 194 5.71 -4.26 12.71
N ALA A 195 6.28 -3.19 12.11
CA ALA A 195 6.76 -3.19 10.72
C ALA A 195 7.73 -4.33 10.38
N GLY A 196 8.62 -4.70 11.31
CA GLY A 196 9.57 -5.80 11.10
C GLY A 196 8.87 -7.15 10.94
N ASP A 197 7.89 -7.44 11.80
CA ASP A 197 7.09 -8.66 11.75
C ASP A 197 6.23 -8.69 10.47
N VAL A 198 5.61 -7.54 10.12
CA VAL A 198 4.81 -7.40 8.90
C VAL A 198 5.67 -7.61 7.65
N LEU A 199 6.85 -7.01 7.55
CA LEU A 199 7.76 -7.22 6.42
C LEU A 199 8.17 -8.69 6.27
N SER A 200 8.41 -9.38 7.40
CA SER A 200 8.70 -10.81 7.40
C SER A 200 7.52 -11.63 6.89
N LEU A 201 6.31 -11.33 7.37
CA LEU A 201 5.06 -11.94 6.93
C LEU A 201 4.83 -11.75 5.42
N LEU A 202 4.93 -10.51 4.93
CA LEU A 202 4.70 -10.19 3.52
C LEU A 202 5.71 -10.90 2.60
N ARG A 203 6.97 -11.02 3.04
CA ARG A 203 7.98 -11.79 2.32
C ARG A 203 7.64 -13.29 2.27
N GLN A 204 7.14 -13.87 3.38
CA GLN A 204 6.70 -15.27 3.41
C GLN A 204 5.49 -15.52 2.51
N CYS A 205 4.61 -14.52 2.40
CA CYS A 205 3.47 -14.53 1.47
C CYS A 205 3.85 -14.23 0.02
N GLU A 206 5.15 -14.04 -0.29
CA GLU A 206 5.64 -13.70 -1.63
C GLU A 206 4.96 -12.45 -2.21
N VAL A 207 4.79 -11.40 -1.38
CA VAL A 207 4.21 -10.13 -1.83
C VAL A 207 5.18 -9.43 -2.77
N ASP A 208 4.66 -8.99 -3.93
CA ASP A 208 5.44 -8.27 -4.94
C ASP A 208 5.44 -6.76 -4.70
N LEU A 209 4.30 -6.20 -4.27
CA LEU A 209 4.05 -4.76 -4.24
C LEU A 209 3.37 -4.36 -2.92
N VAL A 210 3.97 -3.38 -2.25
CA VAL A 210 3.42 -2.75 -1.03
C VAL A 210 3.12 -1.28 -1.33
N LEU A 211 1.89 -0.85 -1.11
CA LEU A 211 1.44 0.52 -1.36
C LEU A 211 1.09 1.22 -0.07
N SER A 212 1.69 2.40 0.18
CA SER A 212 1.45 3.19 1.39
C SER A 212 1.54 4.70 1.13
N GLY A 213 1.09 5.51 2.09
CA GLY A 213 1.10 6.97 2.06
C GLY A 213 1.77 7.60 3.28
N HIS A 214 1.02 8.45 4.02
CA HIS A 214 1.31 9.00 5.33
C HIS A 214 2.40 10.08 5.39
N ARG A 215 3.52 9.90 4.71
CA ARG A 215 4.65 10.85 4.81
C ARG A 215 4.60 11.97 3.77
N HIS A 216 3.64 11.95 2.87
CA HIS A 216 3.46 12.93 1.77
C HIS A 216 4.67 13.07 0.84
N VAL A 217 5.65 12.18 0.96
CA VAL A 217 6.86 12.17 0.15
C VAL A 217 6.87 10.90 -0.69
N PRO A 218 6.81 11.00 -2.01
CA PRO A 218 6.87 9.83 -2.88
C PRO A 218 8.26 9.20 -2.81
N TYR A 219 8.29 7.89 -2.61
CA TYR A 219 9.54 7.14 -2.55
C TYR A 219 9.33 5.67 -2.93
N VAL A 220 10.37 5.04 -3.44
CA VAL A 220 10.32 3.62 -3.81
C VAL A 220 11.50 2.88 -3.17
N TRP A 221 11.17 1.81 -2.43
CA TRP A 221 12.13 0.91 -1.83
C TRP A 221 12.04 -0.48 -2.45
N PRO A 222 13.05 -0.97 -3.19
CA PRO A 222 13.19 -2.38 -3.53
C PRO A 222 13.86 -3.12 -2.36
N ILE A 223 13.10 -3.91 -1.61
CA ILE A 223 13.57 -4.60 -0.41
C ILE A 223 13.05 -6.02 -0.36
N ALA A 224 13.94 -6.99 -0.15
CA ALA A 224 13.63 -8.39 0.12
C ALA A 224 12.69 -9.05 -0.92
N GLY A 225 12.82 -8.68 -2.19
CA GLY A 225 11.98 -9.18 -3.28
C GLY A 225 10.67 -8.43 -3.45
N MET A 226 10.38 -7.44 -2.61
CA MET A 226 9.19 -6.60 -2.66
C MET A 226 9.53 -5.20 -3.16
N LEU A 227 8.60 -4.56 -3.85
CA LEU A 227 8.64 -3.14 -4.19
C LEU A 227 7.70 -2.37 -3.26
N LEU A 228 8.26 -1.58 -2.34
CA LEU A 228 7.48 -0.71 -1.48
C LEU A 228 7.38 0.66 -2.14
N VAL A 229 6.16 1.09 -2.45
CA VAL A 229 5.88 2.36 -3.12
C VAL A 229 5.10 3.26 -2.18
N HIS A 230 5.76 4.36 -1.79
CA HIS A 230 5.14 5.40 -0.98
C HIS A 230 4.56 6.47 -1.91
N SER A 231 3.31 6.84 -1.67
CA SER A 231 2.68 7.96 -2.39
C SER A 231 3.02 9.29 -1.73
N GLY A 232 3.10 10.32 -2.54
CA GLY A 232 2.96 11.69 -2.06
C GLY A 232 1.51 11.99 -1.70
N THR A 233 1.26 13.18 -1.15
CA THR A 233 -0.11 13.69 -1.07
C THR A 233 -0.60 14.08 -2.46
N VAL A 234 -1.87 13.80 -2.77
CA VAL A 234 -2.44 14.15 -4.09
C VAL A 234 -2.96 15.58 -4.12
N SER A 235 -3.37 16.16 -3.00
CA SER A 235 -4.15 17.40 -2.97
C SER A 235 -3.85 18.36 -1.82
N THR A 236 -2.99 18.02 -0.86
CA THR A 236 -2.62 18.99 0.20
C THR A 236 -1.24 19.60 -0.03
N LEU A 237 -1.08 20.87 0.35
CA LEU A 237 0.23 21.55 0.31
C LEU A 237 1.14 21.21 1.49
N ARG A 238 0.81 20.19 2.30
CA ARG A 238 1.66 19.62 3.36
C ARG A 238 2.66 18.62 2.76
N THR A 239 3.55 19.06 1.89
CA THR A 239 4.41 18.17 1.11
C THR A 239 5.72 17.78 1.79
N ARG A 240 5.96 18.20 3.04
CA ARG A 240 7.16 17.87 3.84
C ARG A 240 8.50 18.09 3.10
N GLY A 241 8.58 19.14 2.29
CA GLY A 241 9.77 19.50 1.52
C GLY A 241 9.83 18.91 0.12
N PHE A 242 8.92 18.01 -0.26
CA PHE A 242 8.72 17.65 -1.65
C PHE A 242 8.01 18.81 -2.40
N PRO A 243 8.39 19.16 -3.62
CA PRO A 243 7.95 20.43 -4.22
C PRO A 243 6.45 20.48 -4.55
N ASN A 244 5.83 19.35 -4.88
CA ASN A 244 4.45 19.33 -5.39
C ASN A 244 3.65 18.15 -4.86
N PRO A 245 2.32 18.29 -4.69
CA PRO A 245 1.41 17.17 -4.59
C PRO A 245 1.55 16.24 -5.80
N ALA A 246 1.44 14.93 -5.56
CA ALA A 246 1.66 13.93 -6.58
C ALA A 246 0.95 12.61 -6.27
N TYR A 247 0.73 11.81 -7.30
CA TYR A 247 0.23 10.43 -7.22
C TYR A 247 1.12 9.51 -8.06
N ASN A 248 1.00 8.20 -7.86
CA ASN A 248 1.81 7.21 -8.58
C ASN A 248 0.97 6.49 -9.64
N LEU A 249 1.58 6.20 -10.77
CA LEU A 249 1.07 5.34 -11.81
C LEU A 249 2.01 4.15 -11.96
N ILE A 250 1.48 2.95 -11.73
CA ILE A 250 2.24 1.71 -11.68
C ILE A 250 1.77 0.81 -12.83
N ARG A 251 2.69 0.47 -13.74
CA ARG A 251 2.44 -0.51 -14.80
C ARG A 251 2.98 -1.85 -14.39
N VAL A 252 2.13 -2.85 -14.48
CA VAL A 252 2.46 -4.25 -14.17
C VAL A 252 2.51 -5.04 -15.47
N GLU A 253 3.67 -5.56 -15.77
CA GLU A 253 3.93 -6.51 -16.85
C GLU A 253 4.38 -7.86 -16.27
N ALA A 254 4.42 -8.92 -17.08
CA ALA A 254 4.74 -10.27 -16.60
C ALA A 254 6.06 -10.35 -15.82
N GLY A 255 7.10 -9.60 -16.21
CA GLY A 255 8.41 -9.64 -15.57
C GLY A 255 8.87 -8.30 -14.98
N ARG A 256 8.00 -7.27 -14.91
CA ARG A 256 8.42 -5.91 -14.59
C ARG A 256 7.33 -5.10 -13.90
N LEU A 257 7.76 -4.24 -12.98
CA LEU A 257 6.97 -3.15 -12.40
C LEU A 257 7.61 -1.82 -12.78
N SER A 258 6.87 -0.93 -13.43
CA SER A 258 7.34 0.44 -13.72
C SER A 258 6.54 1.42 -12.87
N VAL A 259 7.22 2.33 -12.20
CA VAL A 259 6.60 3.35 -11.35
C VAL A 259 6.87 4.73 -11.91
N GLU A 260 5.81 5.49 -12.18
CA GLU A 260 5.87 6.91 -12.55
C GLU A 260 5.20 7.77 -11.49
N LEU A 261 5.86 8.84 -11.11
CA LEU A 261 5.30 9.94 -10.32
C LEU A 261 4.57 10.88 -11.27
N CYS A 262 3.33 11.22 -10.94
CA CYS A 262 2.50 12.15 -11.70
C CYS A 262 2.18 13.36 -10.82
N VAL A 263 2.51 14.57 -11.30
CA VAL A 263 2.17 15.83 -10.65
C VAL A 263 0.93 16.41 -11.34
N PRO A 264 -0.20 16.61 -10.66
CA PRO A 264 -1.39 17.19 -11.25
C PRO A 264 -1.09 18.51 -11.97
N ARG A 265 -1.46 18.64 -13.24
CA ARG A 265 -1.12 19.77 -14.15
C ARG A 265 0.38 20.03 -14.34
N GLY A 266 1.23 19.13 -13.81
CA GLY A 266 2.69 19.27 -13.91
C GLY A 266 3.28 18.40 -15.00
N GLY A 267 3.70 17.24 -14.67
CA GLY A 267 4.34 16.29 -15.58
C GLY A 267 4.49 14.93 -14.92
N ARG A 268 5.20 14.05 -15.62
CA ARG A 268 5.50 12.71 -15.13
C ARG A 268 7.00 12.53 -15.01
N GLN A 269 7.40 11.79 -13.98
CA GLN A 269 8.78 11.42 -13.72
C GLN A 269 8.84 9.92 -13.46
N SER A 270 9.73 9.20 -14.15
CA SER A 270 10.00 7.80 -13.80
C SER A 270 10.67 7.73 -12.44
N LEU A 271 10.12 6.89 -11.56
CA LEU A 271 10.75 6.49 -10.30
C LEU A 271 11.53 5.18 -10.45
N GLY A 272 11.40 4.49 -11.56
CA GLY A 272 12.17 3.33 -11.94
C GLY A 272 11.39 2.22 -12.60
N ASP A 273 12.17 1.27 -13.12
CA ASP A 273 11.71 0.00 -13.68
C ASP A 273 12.35 -1.12 -12.87
N TYR A 274 11.52 -2.00 -12.32
CA TYR A 274 11.95 -3.04 -11.39
C TYR A 274 11.60 -4.42 -11.94
N PRO A 275 12.59 -5.34 -12.06
CA PRO A 275 12.27 -6.71 -12.41
C PRO A 275 11.45 -7.36 -11.29
N ARG A 276 10.57 -8.30 -11.63
CA ARG A 276 9.77 -9.05 -10.64
C ARG A 276 10.46 -10.32 -10.16
N ASP A 277 11.43 -10.79 -10.93
CA ASP A 277 12.28 -11.94 -10.62
C ASP A 277 13.53 -11.49 -9.85
N TRP A 278 13.35 -10.98 -8.64
CA TRP A 278 14.48 -10.67 -7.77
C TRP A 278 15.25 -11.96 -7.44
N PRO A 279 16.58 -11.96 -7.57
CA PRO A 279 17.34 -13.15 -7.21
C PRO A 279 17.12 -13.48 -5.72
N PRO A 280 16.70 -14.72 -5.40
CA PRO A 280 16.43 -15.15 -4.03
C PRO A 280 17.66 -15.03 -3.11
N GLU A 281 18.84 -14.88 -3.67
CA GLU A 281 20.12 -14.78 -2.97
C GLU A 281 20.27 -13.52 -2.08
N LEU A 282 19.53 -12.44 -2.37
CA LEU A 282 19.53 -11.24 -1.53
C LEU A 282 18.63 -11.41 -0.29
N SER A 283 17.72 -12.38 -0.27
CA SER A 283 16.77 -12.59 0.82
C SER A 283 17.26 -13.57 1.88
N ALA A 284 18.34 -14.31 1.66
CA ALA A 284 18.70 -15.51 2.45
C ALA A 284 19.78 -15.30 3.52
N ARG A 285 20.21 -14.07 3.82
CA ARG A 285 21.38 -13.86 4.71
C ARG A 285 21.13 -13.98 6.21
N HIS A 286 19.87 -14.04 6.67
CA HIS A 286 19.56 -14.31 8.07
C HIS A 286 18.41 -15.30 8.17
N ALA A 287 18.62 -16.38 8.97
CA ALA A 287 17.52 -17.26 9.30
C ALA A 287 16.43 -16.43 10.00
N ASP A 288 15.23 -16.38 9.40
CA ASP A 288 14.10 -15.69 9.96
C ASP A 288 13.72 -16.35 11.31
N PRO A 289 13.74 -15.63 12.44
CA PRO A 289 13.37 -16.19 13.73
C PRO A 289 11.94 -16.75 13.75
N PHE A 290 11.03 -16.21 12.91
CA PHE A 290 9.66 -16.73 12.77
C PHE A 290 9.61 -18.12 12.11
N VAL A 291 10.46 -18.38 11.12
CA VAL A 291 10.53 -19.70 10.46
C VAL A 291 11.00 -20.77 11.47
N ARG A 292 11.84 -20.41 12.44
CA ARG A 292 12.23 -21.34 13.51
C ARG A 292 11.07 -21.67 14.44
N ALA A 293 10.25 -20.70 14.83
CA ALA A 293 9.10 -20.91 15.71
C ALA A 293 8.01 -21.77 15.04
N GLN A 294 7.71 -21.53 13.78
CA GLN A 294 6.72 -22.31 13.02
C GLN A 294 7.16 -23.76 12.74
N ARG A 295 8.46 -24.03 12.68
CA ARG A 295 8.98 -25.41 12.49
C ARG A 295 9.12 -26.22 13.79
N GLY A 296 8.58 -25.71 14.90
CA GLY A 296 8.61 -26.46 16.17
C GLY A 296 10.02 -26.71 16.72
N VAL A 297 11.01 -25.93 16.31
CA VAL A 297 12.32 -25.97 16.94
C VAL A 297 12.22 -25.21 18.25
N SER A 298 11.91 -25.95 19.33
CA SER A 298 12.04 -25.48 20.69
C SER A 298 13.46 -24.95 20.90
N LEU A 299 13.57 -23.68 21.24
CA LEU A 299 14.80 -23.16 21.82
C LEU A 299 14.97 -23.93 23.13
N ALA A 300 15.95 -24.83 23.20
CA ALA A 300 16.36 -25.39 24.46
C ALA A 300 16.72 -24.22 25.39
N GLU A 301 16.01 -24.11 26.49
CA GLU A 301 16.34 -23.16 27.54
C GLU A 301 17.78 -23.45 27.97
N ASP A 302 18.70 -22.53 27.72
CA ASP A 302 20.05 -22.59 28.26
C ASP A 302 19.93 -22.31 29.76
N GLU A 303 19.58 -23.37 30.53
CA GLU A 303 19.79 -23.39 31.97
C GLU A 303 21.28 -23.54 32.27
N THR A 304 22.03 -22.44 32.27
CA THR A 304 23.28 -22.35 33.02
C THR A 304 23.52 -20.93 33.48
N THR A 305 22.74 -20.47 34.44
CA THR A 305 23.17 -19.38 35.33
C THR A 305 23.59 -20.02 36.66
N THR A 306 24.80 -20.54 36.71
CA THR A 306 25.48 -20.81 37.97
C THR A 306 25.84 -19.50 38.64
N THR A 307 25.11 -19.12 39.64
CA THR A 307 25.45 -18.05 40.58
C THR A 307 26.71 -18.40 41.34
N PRO A 308 27.77 -17.59 41.33
CA PRO A 308 28.93 -17.84 42.23
C PRO A 308 28.53 -17.52 43.69
N GLY A 309 28.71 -18.49 44.55
CA GLY A 309 28.47 -18.34 45.97
C GLY A 309 29.30 -17.24 46.61
N VAL A 310 28.61 -16.43 47.38
CA VAL A 310 29.23 -15.48 48.33
C VAL A 310 29.66 -16.28 49.55
N THR A 311 30.96 -16.45 49.71
CA THR A 311 31.54 -16.98 50.93
C THR A 311 31.56 -15.84 51.98
N GLN A 312 30.79 -15.97 53.04
CA GLN A 312 30.96 -15.19 54.24
C GLN A 312 32.22 -15.66 54.96
N ALA A 313 33.15 -14.73 55.16
CA ALA A 313 34.25 -14.92 56.11
C ALA A 313 33.86 -14.23 57.45
N GLU A 314 33.72 -15.03 58.50
CA GLU A 314 33.70 -14.59 59.87
C GLU A 314 35.15 -14.17 60.27
N THR A 315 35.24 -13.00 60.82
CA THR A 315 35.89 -12.60 62.10
C THR A 315 35.78 -11.12 62.32
#